data_39fdad41d960cf4fe413afdf6f9266e8
#
_entry.id   39fdad41d960cf4fe413afdf6f9266e8
#
_cell.length_a   1.000
_cell.length_b   1.000
_cell.length_c   1.000
_cell.angle_alpha   90.00
_cell.angle_beta   90.00
_cell.angle_gamma   90.00
#
_symmetry.space_group_name_H-M   'P 1'
#
loop_
_entity.id
_entity.type
_entity.pdbx_description
1 polymer ?
#
loop_
_entity_poly.entity_id
_entity_poly.type
_entity_poly.pdbx_seq_one_letter_code
_entity_poly.pdbx_strand_id
1 'polypeptide(L)'
;GKYTAGSKLNYVQYGRVTSKLHAVQEADLKDGKDVAQYGTKVASFGGYGENGTEDNYFYRGVNNTPYSATLASDLKNIYFGSEAPAGKLHYQGHAVTYNLDKDYEDKSGLPNALGAEYALVSGTHVAADIDLASKNVTGNLYNVWEETNTQQQVKEHNVELANFAGTLANNGSISGSATKHDGAQGVLKASLYGAQAQELGGVISSNDTANNWGASFGAKVQNTPFVAPPVVTPAPVPAWGESTDANNAK
;
A
#
# COMPACT_ATOMS: atom_id res chain seq x y z
N GLY A 1 5.70 -10.76 6.20
CA GLY A 1 6.69 -9.71 6.46
C GLY A 1 6.44 -9.08 7.80
N LYS A 2 7.44 -9.09 8.65
CA LYS A 2 7.34 -8.36 9.91
C LYS A 2 6.93 -6.94 9.57
N TYR A 3 5.82 -6.48 10.15
CA TYR A 3 5.45 -5.09 10.20
C TYR A 3 6.63 -4.32 10.77
N THR A 4 7.44 -3.76 9.92
CA THR A 4 8.45 -2.84 10.36
C THR A 4 7.75 -1.52 10.61
N ALA A 5 7.76 -1.06 11.83
CA ALA A 5 7.26 0.25 12.25
C ALA A 5 7.89 1.44 11.48
N GLY A 6 8.54 1.17 10.36
CA GLY A 6 9.22 2.12 9.49
C GLY A 6 8.40 2.69 8.34
N SER A 7 7.17 2.25 8.15
CA SER A 7 6.28 2.84 7.13
C SER A 7 5.40 3.96 7.69
N LYS A 8 5.96 4.78 8.57
CA LYS A 8 5.25 5.94 9.10
C LYS A 8 4.88 6.86 7.93
N LEU A 9 3.58 7.12 7.77
CA LEU A 9 3.07 8.09 6.81
C LEU A 9 3.36 9.50 7.31
N ASN A 10 3.82 10.37 6.42
CA ASN A 10 4.18 11.74 6.73
C ASN A 10 3.11 12.74 6.27
N TYR A 11 2.35 12.39 5.25
CA TYR A 11 1.40 13.27 4.57
C TYR A 11 -0.05 12.87 4.78
N VAL A 12 -0.31 11.59 5.04
CA VAL A 12 -1.66 11.02 5.16
C VAL A 12 -1.95 10.62 6.59
N GLN A 13 -3.15 10.95 7.01
CA GLN A 13 -3.80 10.41 8.20
C GLN A 13 -5.09 9.71 7.76
N TYR A 14 -5.33 8.54 8.29
CA TYR A 14 -6.56 7.79 8.07
C TYR A 14 -6.99 7.11 9.35
N GLY A 15 -8.24 6.75 9.45
CA GLY A 15 -8.73 6.10 10.65
C GLY A 15 -10.24 6.04 10.73
N ARG A 16 -10.68 5.73 11.94
CA ARG A 16 -12.07 5.66 12.34
C ARG A 16 -12.31 6.60 13.52
N VAL A 17 -13.41 7.31 13.49
CA VAL A 17 -13.96 8.03 14.65
C VAL A 17 -15.27 7.34 15.02
N THR A 18 -15.41 6.90 16.24
CA THR A 18 -16.59 6.21 16.74
C THR A 18 -17.21 6.99 17.89
N SER A 19 -18.55 6.94 18.02
CA SER A 19 -19.26 7.48 19.15
C SER A 19 -19.05 6.68 20.44
N LYS A 20 -18.59 5.42 20.33
CA LYS A 20 -18.27 4.56 21.47
C LYS A 20 -16.76 4.32 21.55
N LEU A 21 -16.18 4.75 22.65
CA LEU A 21 -14.80 4.44 23.01
C LEU A 21 -14.82 3.46 24.17
N HIS A 22 -14.11 2.36 24.01
CA HIS A 22 -13.83 1.45 25.10
C HIS A 22 -12.55 1.87 25.81
N ALA A 23 -12.63 2.18 27.09
CA ALA A 23 -11.46 2.49 27.88
C ALA A 23 -10.67 1.19 28.14
N VAL A 24 -9.47 1.11 27.61
CA VAL A 24 -8.57 -0.02 27.88
C VAL A 24 -8.02 0.11 29.29
N GLN A 25 -8.24 -0.89 30.11
CA GLN A 25 -7.61 -0.95 31.41
C GLN A 25 -6.14 -1.23 31.26
N GLU A 26 -5.32 -0.57 32.08
CA GLU A 26 -3.86 -0.76 32.05
C GLU A 26 -3.47 -2.22 32.32
N ALA A 27 -4.28 -2.94 33.10
CA ALA A 27 -4.13 -4.37 33.34
C ALA A 27 -4.24 -5.21 32.08
N ASP A 28 -5.15 -4.85 31.15
CA ASP A 28 -5.35 -5.57 29.90
C ASP A 28 -4.15 -5.45 28.97
N LEU A 29 -3.42 -4.34 29.03
CA LEU A 29 -2.18 -4.14 28.30
C LEU A 29 -1.02 -4.96 28.87
N LYS A 30 -1.00 -5.16 30.19
CA LYS A 30 0.02 -5.94 30.89
C LYS A 30 -0.13 -7.44 30.67
N ASP A 31 -1.34 -7.92 30.47
CA ASP A 31 -1.61 -9.34 30.22
C ASP A 31 -1.31 -9.78 28.78
N GLY A 32 -0.68 -8.94 27.97
CA GLY A 32 -0.32 -9.24 26.59
C GLY A 32 -1.53 -9.44 25.68
N LYS A 33 -2.71 -9.01 26.10
CA LYS A 33 -3.90 -9.03 25.25
C LYS A 33 -3.66 -8.07 24.09
N ASP A 34 -3.63 -8.63 22.91
CA ASP A 34 -3.30 -7.91 21.68
C ASP A 34 -4.35 -6.83 21.40
N VAL A 35 -3.87 -5.75 20.83
CA VAL A 35 -4.68 -4.65 20.27
C VAL A 35 -5.78 -5.16 19.35
N ALA A 36 -5.51 -6.25 18.62
CA ALA A 36 -6.48 -6.91 17.75
C ALA A 36 -7.74 -7.39 18.49
N GLN A 37 -7.66 -7.68 19.78
CA GLN A 37 -8.80 -8.15 20.59
C GLN A 37 -9.79 -7.02 20.91
N TYR A 38 -9.34 -5.77 20.90
CA TYR A 38 -10.15 -4.59 21.24
C TYR A 38 -10.44 -3.70 20.02
N GLY A 39 -10.09 -4.15 18.83
CA GLY A 39 -10.18 -3.35 17.63
C GLY A 39 -8.99 -2.39 17.46
N THR A 40 -9.08 -1.53 16.49
CA THR A 40 -7.99 -0.60 16.15
C THR A 40 -7.89 0.53 17.16
N LYS A 41 -6.68 0.78 17.66
CA LYS A 41 -6.45 1.90 18.56
C LYS A 41 -6.73 3.21 17.82
N VAL A 42 -7.64 4.01 18.37
CA VAL A 42 -7.89 5.36 17.91
C VAL A 42 -6.84 6.28 18.54
N ALA A 43 -5.74 6.49 17.84
CA ALA A 43 -4.52 7.10 18.38
C ALA A 43 -4.73 8.48 19.04
N SER A 44 -5.74 9.23 18.59
CA SER A 44 -6.04 10.56 19.14
C SER A 44 -6.76 10.56 20.50
N PHE A 45 -7.28 9.41 20.93
CA PHE A 45 -8.10 9.33 22.14
C PHE A 45 -7.56 8.40 23.21
N GLY A 46 -6.48 7.71 22.97
CA GLY A 46 -5.90 6.77 23.93
C GLY A 46 -6.73 5.52 24.25
N GLY A 47 -7.78 5.27 23.47
CA GLY A 47 -8.68 4.14 23.63
C GLY A 47 -8.86 3.32 22.34
N TYR A 48 -9.74 2.31 22.41
CA TYR A 48 -10.14 1.50 21.26
C TYR A 48 -11.58 1.82 20.89
N GLY A 49 -11.85 1.93 19.58
CA GLY A 49 -13.22 2.09 19.10
C GLY A 49 -13.92 0.73 19.03
N GLU A 50 -15.10 0.64 19.61
CA GLU A 50 -16.04 -0.42 19.29
C GLU A 50 -16.93 -0.02 18.11
N ASN A 51 -17.50 -1.01 17.42
CA ASN A 51 -18.50 -0.73 16.40
C ASN A 51 -19.71 -0.06 17.06
N GLY A 52 -19.88 1.21 16.77
CA GLY A 52 -20.97 2.03 17.28
C GLY A 52 -22.01 2.29 16.20
N THR A 53 -23.08 2.97 16.59
CA THR A 53 -24.14 3.39 15.66
C THR A 53 -23.70 4.55 14.76
N GLU A 54 -22.62 5.25 15.11
CA GLU A 54 -22.08 6.40 14.39
C GLU A 54 -20.56 6.28 14.25
N ASP A 55 -20.11 5.46 13.32
CA ASP A 55 -18.72 5.33 12.98
C ASP A 55 -18.42 6.11 11.68
N ASN A 56 -17.40 6.95 11.73
CA ASN A 56 -16.93 7.69 10.58
C ASN A 56 -15.53 7.23 10.21
N TYR A 57 -15.38 6.75 9.00
CA TYR A 57 -14.10 6.40 8.40
C TYR A 57 -13.60 7.57 7.58
N PHE A 58 -12.35 7.94 7.75
CA PHE A 58 -11.80 9.11 7.09
C PHE A 58 -10.38 8.87 6.58
N TYR A 59 -10.02 9.61 5.57
CA TYR A 59 -8.64 9.94 5.23
C TYR A 59 -8.50 11.44 5.04
N ARG A 60 -7.35 11.95 5.35
CA ARG A 60 -6.98 13.34 5.09
C ARG A 60 -5.47 13.44 4.92
N GLY A 61 -5.01 14.46 4.26
CA GLY A 61 -3.59 14.68 4.09
C GLY A 61 -3.23 16.14 3.94
N VAL A 62 -1.94 16.40 3.99
CA VAL A 62 -1.33 17.69 3.69
C VAL A 62 -0.60 17.57 2.35
N ASN A 63 -0.43 18.72 1.67
CA ASN A 63 0.21 18.76 0.37
C ASN A 63 -0.47 17.85 -0.65
N ASN A 64 -1.78 18.03 -0.81
CA ASN A 64 -2.51 17.44 -1.93
C ASN A 64 -1.74 17.69 -3.22
N THR A 65 -1.50 16.63 -3.97
CA THR A 65 -0.65 16.70 -5.15
C THR A 65 -1.49 16.64 -6.40
N PRO A 66 -1.65 17.77 -7.12
CA PRO A 66 -2.24 17.74 -8.45
C PRO A 66 -1.37 16.85 -9.38
N TYR A 67 -2.01 15.96 -10.10
CA TYR A 67 -1.33 15.12 -11.09
C TYR A 67 -1.23 15.87 -12.42
N SER A 68 -0.30 16.80 -12.49
CA SER A 68 0.00 17.58 -13.70
C SER A 68 0.89 16.78 -14.66
N ALA A 69 0.96 17.24 -15.90
CA ALA A 69 1.90 16.70 -16.89
C ALA A 69 3.36 16.81 -16.41
N THR A 70 3.70 17.89 -15.69
CA THR A 70 5.03 18.07 -15.09
C THR A 70 5.30 17.03 -14.03
N LEU A 71 4.37 16.80 -13.10
CA LEU A 71 4.54 15.78 -12.08
C LEU A 71 4.65 14.38 -12.70
N ALA A 72 3.84 14.05 -13.71
CA ALA A 72 3.91 12.78 -14.41
C ALA A 72 5.29 12.56 -15.03
N SER A 73 5.87 13.59 -15.65
CA SER A 73 7.24 13.56 -16.19
C SER A 73 8.28 13.40 -15.10
N ASP A 74 8.16 14.12 -14.00
CA ASP A 74 9.08 14.04 -12.86
C ASP A 74 9.07 12.66 -12.23
N LEU A 75 7.88 12.08 -11.99
CA LEU A 75 7.74 10.73 -11.42
C LEU A 75 8.31 9.67 -12.36
N LYS A 76 8.09 9.81 -13.68
CA LYS A 76 8.71 8.93 -14.67
C LYS A 76 10.23 8.99 -14.56
N ASN A 77 10.80 10.18 -14.52
CA ASN A 77 12.26 10.36 -14.44
C ASN A 77 12.83 9.84 -13.13
N ILE A 78 12.13 10.07 -12.01
CA ILE A 78 12.59 9.63 -10.69
C ILE A 78 12.63 8.10 -10.58
N TYR A 79 11.59 7.41 -11.04
CA TYR A 79 11.42 5.98 -10.78
C TYR A 79 11.78 5.08 -11.96
N PHE A 80 11.76 5.58 -13.19
CA PHE A 80 11.99 4.76 -14.40
C PHE A 80 13.14 5.27 -15.28
N GLY A 81 13.56 6.53 -15.11
CA GLY A 81 14.53 7.19 -15.97
C GLY A 81 13.89 7.85 -17.20
N SER A 82 14.62 8.79 -17.80
CA SER A 82 14.12 9.59 -18.94
C SER A 82 13.86 8.76 -20.19
N GLU A 83 14.66 7.72 -20.42
CA GLU A 83 14.63 6.90 -21.63
C GLU A 83 13.63 5.74 -21.57
N ALA A 84 13.23 5.32 -20.38
CA ALA A 84 12.26 4.24 -20.22
C ALA A 84 10.82 4.73 -20.41
N PRO A 85 9.88 3.86 -20.81
CA PRO A 85 8.45 4.18 -20.72
C PRO A 85 8.01 4.37 -19.27
N ALA A 86 6.96 5.16 -19.06
CA ALA A 86 6.36 5.28 -17.74
C ALA A 86 5.78 3.93 -17.31
N GLY A 87 6.04 3.55 -16.07
CA GLY A 87 5.58 2.31 -15.46
C GLY A 87 4.53 2.54 -14.36
N LYS A 88 4.43 1.57 -13.47
CA LYS A 88 3.50 1.62 -12.33
C LYS A 88 4.21 2.03 -11.06
N LEU A 89 3.59 2.93 -10.30
CA LEU A 89 3.94 3.16 -8.91
C LEU A 89 3.21 2.17 -8.03
N HIS A 90 3.94 1.52 -7.13
CA HIS A 90 3.44 0.55 -6.17
C HIS A 90 3.34 1.17 -4.79
N TYR A 91 2.16 1.13 -4.19
CA TYR A 91 1.91 1.64 -2.84
C TYR A 91 1.57 0.48 -1.92
N GLN A 92 2.10 0.52 -0.70
CA GLN A 92 1.75 -0.43 0.36
C GLN A 92 1.49 0.31 1.66
N GLY A 93 0.58 -0.23 2.45
CA GLY A 93 0.22 0.33 3.74
C GLY A 93 -0.81 -0.50 4.48
N HIS A 94 -1.64 0.18 5.26
CA HIS A 94 -2.60 -0.46 6.15
C HIS A 94 -3.96 0.22 6.07
N ALA A 95 -4.97 -0.50 6.54
CA ALA A 95 -6.35 -0.05 6.57
C ALA A 95 -6.99 -0.30 7.94
N VAL A 96 -7.99 0.51 8.22
CA VAL A 96 -8.98 0.30 9.29
C VAL A 96 -10.28 -0.06 8.63
N THR A 97 -10.84 -1.20 8.98
CA THR A 97 -11.99 -1.82 8.30
C THR A 97 -13.19 -1.97 9.21
N TYR A 98 -14.37 -2.11 8.62
CA TYR A 98 -15.55 -2.58 9.31
C TYR A 98 -16.38 -3.46 8.39
N ASN A 99 -16.92 -4.55 8.94
CA ASN A 99 -17.72 -5.55 8.24
C ASN A 99 -17.09 -6.06 6.93
N LEU A 100 -15.78 -5.95 6.84
CA LEU A 100 -14.99 -6.36 5.69
C LEU A 100 -14.12 -7.57 6.03
N ASP A 101 -13.62 -7.62 7.26
CA ASP A 101 -12.79 -8.71 7.71
C ASP A 101 -13.61 -10.00 7.74
N LYS A 102 -13.01 -11.07 7.28
CA LYS A 102 -13.47 -12.42 7.59
C LYS A 102 -13.28 -12.64 9.09
N ASP A 103 -14.16 -13.42 9.68
CA ASP A 103 -14.02 -13.79 11.07
C ASP A 103 -12.60 -14.28 11.37
N TYR A 104 -12.09 -13.94 12.53
CA TYR A 104 -10.75 -14.34 12.99
C TYR A 104 -10.49 -15.85 12.83
N GLU A 105 -11.53 -16.67 12.89
CA GLU A 105 -11.46 -18.10 12.70
C GLU A 105 -11.70 -18.55 11.24
N ASP A 106 -12.10 -17.64 10.35
CA ASP A 106 -12.34 -17.98 8.95
C ASP A 106 -11.04 -18.19 8.20
N LYS A 107 -10.68 -19.44 8.04
CA LYS A 107 -9.51 -19.90 7.29
C LYS A 107 -9.86 -20.35 5.88
N SER A 108 -11.04 -20.02 5.36
CA SER A 108 -11.54 -20.52 4.08
C SER A 108 -10.69 -20.15 2.85
N GLY A 109 -9.89 -19.11 2.95
CA GLY A 109 -8.95 -18.69 1.89
C GLY A 109 -7.57 -19.32 2.00
N LEU A 110 -7.32 -20.18 2.99
CA LEU A 110 -6.01 -20.76 3.28
C LEU A 110 -5.90 -22.18 2.73
N PRO A 111 -4.68 -22.65 2.38
CA PRO A 111 -4.46 -24.04 2.05
C PRO A 111 -4.81 -24.95 3.22
N ASN A 112 -5.37 -26.13 2.93
CA ASN A 112 -5.60 -27.13 3.94
C ASN A 112 -4.38 -28.04 4.06
N ALA A 113 -3.35 -27.59 4.77
CA ALA A 113 -2.13 -28.34 4.99
C ALA A 113 -2.22 -29.16 6.29
N LEU A 114 -2.04 -30.46 6.18
CA LEU A 114 -2.13 -31.37 7.32
C LEU A 114 -1.07 -31.05 8.39
N GLY A 115 -1.54 -30.79 9.61
CA GLY A 115 -0.67 -30.48 10.76
C GLY A 115 -0.06 -29.08 10.74
N ALA A 116 -0.51 -28.19 9.84
CA ALA A 116 -0.10 -26.81 9.85
C ALA A 116 -0.95 -25.99 10.84
N GLU A 117 -0.31 -25.02 11.48
CA GLU A 117 -0.94 -24.02 12.29
C GLU A 117 -1.01 -22.69 11.53
N TYR A 118 -2.13 -21.98 11.67
CA TYR A 118 -2.35 -20.69 11.01
C TYR A 118 -2.58 -19.60 12.04
N ALA A 119 -1.82 -18.52 11.92
CA ALA A 119 -1.95 -17.34 12.76
C ALA A 119 -2.18 -16.10 11.88
N LEU A 120 -3.20 -15.29 12.23
CA LEU A 120 -3.44 -14.02 11.58
C LEU A 120 -2.39 -13.00 12.04
N VAL A 121 -1.69 -12.41 11.08
CA VAL A 121 -0.84 -11.23 11.34
C VAL A 121 -1.75 -10.04 11.55
N SER A 122 -1.57 -9.33 12.65
CA SER A 122 -2.46 -8.22 13.03
C SER A 122 -2.47 -7.09 12.00
N GLY A 123 -3.64 -6.52 11.77
CA GLY A 123 -3.88 -5.41 10.85
C GLY A 123 -4.24 -5.85 9.44
N THR A 124 -5.10 -5.06 8.81
CA THR A 124 -5.42 -5.19 7.39
C THR A 124 -4.41 -4.40 6.57
N HIS A 125 -3.93 -5.02 5.50
CA HIS A 125 -2.98 -4.44 4.57
C HIS A 125 -3.68 -3.87 3.35
N VAL A 126 -3.07 -2.88 2.73
CA VAL A 126 -3.46 -2.33 1.43
C VAL A 126 -2.28 -2.37 0.48
N ALA A 127 -2.54 -2.75 -0.75
CA ALA A 127 -1.63 -2.59 -1.87
C ALA A 127 -2.37 -1.90 -3.02
N ALA A 128 -1.70 -0.97 -3.69
CA ALA A 128 -2.28 -0.27 -4.84
C ALA A 128 -1.21 0.02 -5.89
N ASP A 129 -1.61 -0.08 -7.14
CA ASP A 129 -0.79 0.26 -8.30
C ASP A 129 -1.40 1.43 -9.03
N ILE A 130 -0.57 2.41 -9.40
CA ILE A 130 -0.95 3.53 -10.25
C ILE A 130 -0.11 3.46 -11.52
N ASP A 131 -0.76 3.24 -12.65
CA ASP A 131 -0.13 3.33 -13.96
C ASP A 131 -0.02 4.80 -14.37
N LEU A 132 1.20 5.30 -14.52
CA LEU A 132 1.45 6.71 -14.80
C LEU A 132 0.99 7.13 -16.20
N ALA A 133 0.98 6.22 -17.16
CA ALA A 133 0.58 6.53 -18.54
C ALA A 133 -0.93 6.53 -18.70
N SER A 134 -1.60 5.49 -18.25
CA SER A 134 -3.07 5.34 -18.38
C SER A 134 -3.85 6.04 -17.28
N LYS A 135 -3.21 6.37 -16.15
CA LYS A 135 -3.84 6.87 -14.93
C LYS A 135 -4.79 5.87 -14.27
N ASN A 136 -4.71 4.61 -14.65
CA ASN A 136 -5.48 3.56 -14.02
C ASN A 136 -4.90 3.22 -12.65
N VAL A 137 -5.80 3.04 -11.70
CA VAL A 137 -5.50 2.65 -10.33
C VAL A 137 -6.14 1.31 -10.06
N THR A 138 -5.39 0.37 -9.51
CA THR A 138 -5.91 -0.91 -9.04
C THR A 138 -5.32 -1.21 -7.67
N GLY A 139 -6.03 -1.98 -6.87
CA GLY A 139 -5.50 -2.37 -5.57
C GLY A 139 -6.41 -3.33 -4.84
N ASN A 140 -5.95 -3.73 -3.67
CA ASN A 140 -6.70 -4.60 -2.79
C ASN A 140 -6.41 -4.35 -1.31
N LEU A 141 -7.36 -4.76 -0.50
CA LEU A 141 -7.22 -4.93 0.94
C LEU A 141 -7.11 -6.42 1.23
N TYR A 142 -6.18 -6.80 2.07
CA TYR A 142 -5.93 -8.21 2.37
C TYR A 142 -5.44 -8.40 3.79
N ASN A 143 -5.73 -9.58 4.35
CA ASN A 143 -5.11 -10.06 5.56
C ASN A 143 -3.92 -10.96 5.23
N VAL A 144 -2.93 -10.95 6.09
CA VAL A 144 -1.77 -11.83 6.02
C VAL A 144 -1.89 -12.89 7.10
N TRP A 145 -1.79 -14.14 6.69
CA TRP A 145 -1.76 -15.29 7.58
C TRP A 145 -0.39 -15.96 7.54
N GLU A 146 0.15 -16.29 8.68
CA GLU A 146 1.34 -17.14 8.79
C GLU A 146 0.91 -18.58 8.97
N GLU A 147 1.38 -19.45 8.08
CA GLU A 147 1.31 -20.90 8.18
C GLU A 147 2.61 -21.41 8.79
N THR A 148 2.53 -22.10 9.90
CA THR A 148 3.66 -22.83 10.49
C THR A 148 3.46 -24.33 10.25
N ASN A 149 4.34 -24.94 9.46
CA ASN A 149 4.28 -26.35 9.17
C ASN A 149 4.86 -27.20 10.33
N THR A 150 4.76 -28.52 10.20
CA THR A 150 5.27 -29.47 11.21
C THR A 150 6.78 -29.39 11.42
N GLN A 151 7.54 -28.82 10.49
CA GLN A 151 8.98 -28.61 10.57
C GLN A 151 9.34 -27.21 11.13
N GLN A 152 8.35 -26.48 11.65
CA GLN A 152 8.52 -25.11 12.17
C GLN A 152 8.95 -24.07 11.11
N GLN A 153 8.69 -24.35 9.85
CA GLN A 153 8.89 -23.38 8.78
C GLN A 153 7.65 -22.51 8.65
N VAL A 154 7.87 -21.20 8.47
CA VAL A 154 6.80 -20.20 8.35
C VAL A 154 6.65 -19.75 6.90
N LYS A 155 5.42 -19.76 6.41
CA LYS A 155 5.03 -19.25 5.10
C LYS A 155 3.87 -18.29 5.25
N GLU A 156 3.91 -17.17 4.52
CA GLU A 156 2.83 -16.19 4.51
C GLU A 156 1.84 -16.45 3.38
N HIS A 157 0.57 -16.20 3.69
CA HIS A 157 -0.55 -16.26 2.75
C HIS A 157 -1.35 -14.96 2.83
N ASN A 158 -1.58 -14.35 1.69
CA ASN A 158 -2.45 -13.17 1.58
C ASN A 158 -3.88 -13.62 1.25
N VAL A 159 -4.84 -13.20 2.06
CA VAL A 159 -6.26 -13.45 1.82
C VAL A 159 -6.94 -12.14 1.49
N GLU A 160 -7.41 -12.00 0.26
CA GLU A 160 -8.09 -10.79 -0.21
C GLU A 160 -9.42 -10.61 0.52
N LEU A 161 -9.66 -9.38 0.98
CA LEU A 161 -10.91 -8.95 1.61
C LEU A 161 -11.78 -8.14 0.65
N ALA A 162 -11.15 -7.28 -0.14
CA ALA A 162 -11.76 -6.49 -1.19
C ALA A 162 -10.71 -6.09 -2.22
N ASN A 163 -11.15 -5.85 -3.45
CA ASN A 163 -10.34 -5.20 -4.47
C ASN A 163 -11.00 -3.89 -4.90
N PHE A 164 -10.22 -3.04 -5.54
CA PHE A 164 -10.72 -1.78 -6.07
C PHE A 164 -10.01 -1.40 -7.38
N ALA A 165 -10.72 -0.63 -8.18
CA ALA A 165 -10.20 -0.05 -9.40
C ALA A 165 -10.75 1.37 -9.58
N GLY A 166 -9.93 2.24 -10.12
CA GLY A 166 -10.31 3.63 -10.33
C GLY A 166 -9.43 4.36 -11.33
N THR A 167 -9.63 5.65 -11.41
CA THR A 167 -8.89 6.54 -12.30
C THR A 167 -8.37 7.73 -11.53
N LEU A 168 -7.12 8.09 -11.78
CA LEU A 168 -6.46 9.25 -11.24
C LEU A 168 -6.83 10.48 -12.07
N ALA A 169 -7.42 11.48 -11.44
CA ALA A 169 -7.74 12.78 -12.06
C ALA A 169 -6.57 13.74 -11.98
N ASN A 170 -6.62 14.82 -12.77
CA ASN A 170 -5.55 15.82 -12.84
C ASN A 170 -5.34 16.59 -11.52
N ASN A 171 -6.34 16.64 -10.65
CA ASN A 171 -6.22 17.24 -9.32
C ASN A 171 -5.61 16.29 -8.27
N GLY A 172 -5.18 15.10 -8.66
CA GLY A 172 -4.63 14.09 -7.74
C GLY A 172 -5.66 13.24 -7.03
N SER A 173 -6.96 13.46 -7.26
CA SER A 173 -8.03 12.62 -6.71
C SER A 173 -8.19 11.34 -7.53
N ILE A 174 -8.62 10.29 -6.85
CA ILE A 174 -8.89 8.98 -7.41
C ILE A 174 -10.34 8.62 -7.09
N SER A 175 -11.08 8.19 -8.10
CA SER A 175 -12.44 7.71 -7.95
C SER A 175 -12.63 6.41 -8.71
N GLY A 176 -13.48 5.54 -8.18
CA GLY A 176 -13.71 4.24 -8.78
C GLY A 176 -14.67 3.37 -8.00
N SER A 177 -14.56 2.08 -8.20
CA SER A 177 -15.38 1.05 -7.56
C SER A 177 -14.54 0.14 -6.68
N ALA A 178 -15.21 -0.52 -5.75
CA ALA A 178 -14.65 -1.57 -4.93
C ALA A 178 -15.57 -2.79 -4.92
N THR A 179 -15.00 -3.96 -4.76
CA THR A 179 -15.73 -5.22 -4.68
C THR A 179 -15.22 -6.00 -3.46
N LYS A 180 -16.12 -6.29 -2.54
CA LYS A 180 -15.85 -7.13 -1.38
C LYS A 180 -15.70 -8.59 -1.81
N HIS A 181 -15.01 -9.41 -1.03
CA HIS A 181 -14.74 -10.83 -1.30
C HIS A 181 -15.98 -11.69 -1.59
N ASP A 182 -17.16 -11.25 -1.16
CA ASP A 182 -18.45 -11.92 -1.42
C ASP A 182 -19.18 -11.38 -2.65
N GLY A 183 -18.57 -10.44 -3.40
CA GLY A 183 -19.13 -9.82 -4.59
C GLY A 183 -19.92 -8.54 -4.33
N ALA A 184 -20.11 -8.12 -3.07
CA ALA A 184 -20.78 -6.87 -2.75
C ALA A 184 -20.02 -5.67 -3.30
N GLN A 185 -20.74 -4.71 -3.86
CA GLN A 185 -20.17 -3.56 -4.56
C GLN A 185 -20.09 -2.32 -3.67
N GLY A 186 -19.08 -1.52 -3.92
CA GLY A 186 -18.83 -0.27 -3.24
C GLY A 186 -18.13 0.76 -4.13
N VAL A 187 -17.80 1.89 -3.54
CA VAL A 187 -17.11 2.99 -4.19
C VAL A 187 -15.73 3.22 -3.57
N LEU A 188 -14.81 3.68 -4.40
CA LEU A 188 -13.48 4.15 -4.01
C LEU A 188 -13.41 5.67 -4.12
N LYS A 189 -12.87 6.30 -3.06
CA LYS A 189 -12.39 7.68 -3.09
C LYS A 189 -11.02 7.73 -2.45
N ALA A 190 -10.05 8.27 -3.16
CA ALA A 190 -8.68 8.39 -2.68
C ALA A 190 -8.01 9.64 -3.23
N SER A 191 -6.83 9.96 -2.75
CA SER A 191 -6.01 11.06 -3.23
C SER A 191 -4.53 10.79 -3.02
N LEU A 192 -3.71 11.40 -3.88
CA LEU A 192 -2.26 11.46 -3.75
C LEU A 192 -1.82 12.60 -2.85
N TYR A 193 -0.79 12.38 -2.08
CA TYR A 193 -0.24 13.34 -1.13
C TYR A 193 1.29 13.36 -1.19
N GLY A 194 1.84 14.53 -0.80
CA GLY A 194 3.27 14.80 -0.89
C GLY A 194 3.67 15.34 -2.26
N ALA A 195 4.70 16.19 -2.33
CA ALA A 195 5.12 16.89 -3.56
C ALA A 195 5.47 15.97 -4.72
N GLN A 196 5.82 14.73 -4.45
CA GLN A 196 6.18 13.69 -5.43
C GLN A 196 5.24 12.47 -5.33
N ALA A 197 3.99 12.67 -4.93
CA ALA A 197 3.02 11.59 -4.79
C ALA A 197 3.52 10.42 -3.91
N GLN A 198 4.23 10.73 -2.84
CA GLN A 198 4.86 9.73 -1.98
C GLN A 198 3.84 8.86 -1.25
N GLU A 199 2.65 9.40 -1.00
CA GLU A 199 1.63 8.71 -0.21
C GLU A 199 0.26 8.76 -0.88
N LEU A 200 -0.52 7.75 -0.58
CA LEU A 200 -1.89 7.55 -1.04
C LEU A 200 -2.78 7.39 0.19
N GLY A 201 -3.88 8.10 0.24
CA GLY A 201 -4.92 7.92 1.25
C GLY A 201 -6.27 7.70 0.60
N GLY A 202 -7.13 6.90 1.21
CA GLY A 202 -8.43 6.63 0.62
C GLY A 202 -9.43 5.98 1.56
N VAL A 203 -10.64 5.91 1.05
CA VAL A 203 -11.80 5.23 1.65
C VAL A 203 -12.48 4.38 0.59
N ILE A 204 -12.86 3.19 0.97
CA ILE A 204 -13.87 2.40 0.25
C ILE A 204 -15.12 2.29 1.11
N SER A 205 -16.27 2.32 0.48
CA SER A 205 -17.56 2.23 1.18
C SER A 205 -18.59 1.47 0.36
N SER A 206 -19.40 0.68 1.05
CA SER A 206 -20.49 -0.08 0.44
C SER A 206 -21.49 0.82 -0.29
N ASN A 207 -22.07 0.32 -1.36
CA ASN A 207 -23.24 0.92 -2.02
C ASN A 207 -24.54 0.59 -1.30
N ASP A 208 -24.54 -0.43 -0.45
CA ASP A 208 -25.72 -0.91 0.26
C ASP A 208 -25.65 -0.48 1.73
N THR A 209 -26.58 0.39 2.13
CA THR A 209 -26.68 0.88 3.50
C THR A 209 -27.19 -0.18 4.50
N ALA A 210 -27.88 -1.21 4.01
CA ALA A 210 -28.39 -2.30 4.84
C ALA A 210 -27.29 -3.33 5.19
N ASN A 211 -26.33 -3.54 4.25
CA ASN A 211 -25.16 -4.41 4.43
C ASN A 211 -23.88 -3.57 4.33
N ASN A 212 -23.74 -2.68 5.27
CA ASN A 212 -22.70 -1.67 5.25
C ASN A 212 -21.32 -2.26 5.56
N TRP A 213 -20.36 -2.00 4.72
CA TRP A 213 -18.95 -2.39 4.88
C TRP A 213 -18.03 -1.32 4.32
N GLY A 214 -16.81 -1.28 4.77
CA GLY A 214 -15.85 -0.32 4.24
C GLY A 214 -14.51 -0.33 4.95
N ALA A 215 -13.65 0.58 4.51
CA ALA A 215 -12.34 0.80 5.07
C ALA A 215 -11.84 2.22 4.82
N SER A 216 -10.97 2.69 5.68
CA SER A 216 -10.07 3.81 5.38
C SER A 216 -8.63 3.29 5.37
N PHE A 217 -7.80 3.81 4.49
CA PHE A 217 -6.44 3.33 4.31
C PHE A 217 -5.45 4.45 4.01
N GLY A 218 -4.18 4.14 4.27
CA GLY A 218 -3.05 4.96 3.87
C GLY A 218 -1.89 4.07 3.44
N ALA A 219 -1.20 4.48 2.40
CA ALA A 219 -0.12 3.72 1.80
C ALA A 219 1.02 4.63 1.34
N LYS A 220 2.20 4.06 1.21
CA LYS A 220 3.42 4.74 0.78
C LYS A 220 3.99 4.06 -0.44
N VAL A 221 4.55 4.87 -1.35
CA VAL A 221 5.23 4.37 -2.55
C VAL A 221 6.41 3.48 -2.17
N GLN A 222 6.52 2.34 -2.84
CA GLN A 222 7.55 1.32 -2.61
C GLN A 222 8.63 1.30 -3.70
N ASN A 223 8.40 1.95 -4.84
CA ASN A 223 9.39 2.05 -5.89
C ASN A 223 10.67 2.71 -5.37
N THR A 224 11.81 2.13 -5.73
CA THR A 224 13.11 2.76 -5.50
C THR A 224 13.41 3.74 -6.63
N PRO A 225 14.03 4.89 -6.35
CA PRO A 225 14.46 5.81 -7.39
C PRO A 225 15.40 5.12 -8.39
N PHE A 226 15.23 5.45 -9.66
CA PHE A 226 16.12 4.99 -10.72
C PHE A 226 17.52 5.58 -10.52
N VAL A 227 18.53 4.71 -10.58
CA VAL A 227 19.94 5.11 -10.60
C VAL A 227 20.47 4.86 -12.00
N ALA A 228 20.85 5.92 -12.70
CA ALA A 228 21.44 5.78 -14.02
C ALA A 228 22.73 4.94 -13.93
N PRO A 229 22.95 3.99 -14.85
CA PRO A 229 24.22 3.29 -14.93
C PRO A 229 25.38 4.30 -15.06
N PRO A 230 26.55 4.03 -14.47
CA PRO A 230 27.70 4.89 -14.64
C PRO A 230 28.03 5.00 -16.14
N VAL A 231 28.23 6.23 -16.61
CA VAL A 231 28.67 6.46 -18.00
C VAL A 231 30.06 5.84 -18.12
N VAL A 232 30.13 4.70 -18.79
CA VAL A 232 31.42 4.13 -19.17
C VAL A 232 31.94 5.01 -20.31
N THR A 233 32.84 5.93 -19.98
CA THR A 233 33.59 6.65 -21.01
C THR A 233 34.42 5.60 -21.74
N PRO A 234 34.25 5.40 -23.07
CA PRO A 234 35.10 4.50 -23.79
C PRO A 234 36.55 4.90 -23.56
N ALA A 235 37.42 3.96 -23.29
CA ALA A 235 38.86 4.26 -23.25
C ALA A 235 39.25 4.97 -24.55
N PRO A 236 40.05 6.04 -24.49
CA PRO A 236 40.46 6.70 -25.67
C PRO A 236 41.12 5.65 -26.61
N VAL A 237 40.58 5.54 -27.81
CA VAL A 237 41.18 4.69 -28.83
C VAL A 237 42.62 5.15 -28.99
N PRO A 238 43.61 4.27 -28.79
CA PRO A 238 44.99 4.67 -29.01
C PRO A 238 45.09 5.22 -30.43
N ALA A 239 45.62 6.42 -30.56
CA ALA A 239 45.94 6.95 -31.89
C ALA A 239 46.86 5.92 -32.56
N TRP A 240 46.43 5.41 -33.69
CA TRP A 240 47.31 4.59 -34.53
C TRP A 240 48.49 5.45 -34.83
N GLY A 241 49.65 5.09 -34.28
CA GLY A 241 50.89 5.74 -34.64
C GLY A 241 51.09 5.56 -36.13
N GLU A 242 51.19 6.66 -36.87
CA GLU A 242 51.73 6.60 -38.23
C GLU A 242 53.08 5.89 -38.13
N SER A 243 53.15 4.70 -38.70
CA SER A 243 54.43 4.01 -38.88
C SER A 243 55.25 4.86 -39.88
N THR A 244 56.16 5.67 -39.36
CA THR A 244 57.20 6.22 -40.17
C THR A 244 58.21 5.12 -40.43
N ASP A 245 57.89 4.21 -41.31
CA ASP A 245 58.86 3.34 -41.93
C ASP A 245 59.63 4.16 -42.99
N ALA A 246 60.52 4.96 -42.47
CA ALA A 246 61.60 5.51 -43.24
C ALA A 246 62.81 4.56 -43.23
N ASN A 247 62.65 3.40 -43.84
CA ASN A 247 63.85 2.57 -44.18
C ASN A 247 63.51 1.56 -45.29
N ASN A 248 63.47 2.05 -46.51
CA ASN A 248 63.91 1.25 -47.67
C ASN A 248 64.35 2.17 -48.78
N ALA A 249 65.57 2.70 -48.62
CA ALA A 249 66.36 3.19 -49.73
C ALA A 249 67.66 2.41 -49.73
N LYS A 250 67.68 1.30 -50.49
CA LYS A 250 68.82 0.83 -51.25
C LYS A 250 68.41 -0.23 -52.26
#